data_ccb102b5e47da578bb4d248cf8588ddf
#
_entry.id   ccb102b5e47da578bb4d248cf8588ddf
#
_cell.length_a   1.000
_cell.length_b   1.000
_cell.length_c   1.000
_cell.angle_alpha   90.00
_cell.angle_beta   90.00
_cell.angle_gamma   90.00
#
_symmetry.space_group_name_H-M   'P 1'
#
loop_
_entity.id
_entity.type
_entity.pdbx_description
1 polymer ?
#
loop_
_entity_poly.entity_id
_entity_poly.type
_entity_poly.pdbx_seq_one_letter_code
_entity_poly.pdbx_strand_id
1 'polypeptide(L)'
;MILAADAGGSTCRLALEHEGRSVEVRLGAANVTTDFDGAVATLVAGLAQIARKEGLPPAALRPCPAYFALAGVTGPELAARVAAALPLDRVVVEEDRRAAVVGALGPGRGCVAGIGTGSFLARQEDARFTTLGGHGLVLGDEASAAWLGREILVYALRAHDGLEPASPLTRDLLA
;
A
#
# COMPACT_ATOMS: atom_id res chain seq x y z
N MET A 1 19.03 5.57 13.78
CA MET A 1 18.43 5.29 12.45
C MET A 1 17.13 4.51 12.64
N ILE A 2 16.08 4.88 11.96
CA ILE A 2 14.78 4.19 11.92
C ILE A 2 14.34 4.11 10.46
N LEU A 3 13.90 2.94 10.01
CA LEU A 3 13.36 2.72 8.67
C LEU A 3 11.84 2.62 8.71
N ALA A 4 11.18 3.21 7.73
CA ALA A 4 9.76 3.05 7.50
C ALA A 4 9.49 2.77 6.02
N ALA A 5 8.48 1.93 5.74
CA ALA A 5 7.96 1.73 4.40
C ALA A 5 6.44 1.82 4.40
N ASP A 6 5.91 2.49 3.37
CA ASP A 6 4.50 2.53 3.01
C ASP A 6 4.39 2.05 1.55
N ALA A 7 3.86 0.85 1.36
CA ALA A 7 3.84 0.20 0.06
C ALA A 7 2.42 -0.21 -0.34
N GLY A 8 1.91 0.48 -1.33
CA GLY A 8 0.60 0.25 -1.91
C GLY A 8 0.63 -0.52 -3.22
N GLY A 9 -0.55 -0.71 -3.81
CA GLY A 9 -0.72 -1.39 -5.10
C GLY A 9 -0.16 -0.64 -6.31
N SER A 10 0.23 0.62 -6.16
CA SER A 10 0.74 1.46 -7.26
C SER A 10 2.11 2.05 -6.98
N THR A 11 2.40 2.36 -5.73
CA THR A 11 3.65 3.02 -5.31
C THR A 11 4.11 2.49 -3.98
N CYS A 12 5.44 2.48 -3.79
CA CYS A 12 6.08 2.20 -2.52
C CYS A 12 6.98 3.39 -2.14
N ARG A 13 6.93 3.79 -0.89
CA ARG A 13 7.82 4.80 -0.29
C ARG A 13 8.60 4.16 0.83
N LEU A 14 9.90 4.36 0.81
CA LEU A 14 10.76 4.03 1.94
C LEU A 14 11.40 5.31 2.45
N ALA A 15 11.47 5.44 3.77
CA ALA A 15 12.13 6.54 4.45
C ALA A 15 13.11 6.02 5.51
N LEU A 16 14.24 6.68 5.63
CA LEU A 16 15.20 6.51 6.72
C LEU A 16 15.28 7.83 7.48
N GLU A 17 15.03 7.76 8.78
CA GLU A 17 15.36 8.86 9.70
C GLU A 17 16.69 8.60 10.38
N HIS A 18 17.59 9.58 10.28
CA HIS A 18 18.93 9.53 10.85
C HIS A 18 19.36 10.92 11.29
N GLU A 19 19.70 11.08 12.58
CA GLU A 19 20.20 12.36 13.16
C GLU A 19 19.29 13.57 12.85
N GLY A 20 17.98 13.39 12.94
CA GLY A 20 17.00 14.45 12.69
C GLY A 20 16.80 14.81 11.21
N ARG A 21 17.38 14.04 10.29
CA ARG A 21 17.18 14.15 8.84
C ARG A 21 16.42 12.95 8.34
N SER A 22 15.55 13.17 7.36
CA SER A 22 14.82 12.12 6.68
C SER A 22 15.22 12.04 5.21
N VAL A 23 15.52 10.84 4.75
CA VAL A 23 15.77 10.53 3.34
C VAL A 23 14.70 9.59 2.84
N GLU A 24 14.06 9.95 1.74
CA GLU A 24 12.98 9.18 1.12
C GLU A 24 13.37 8.70 -0.28
N VAL A 25 12.89 7.51 -0.63
CA VAL A 25 12.89 6.98 -2.00
C VAL A 25 11.48 6.55 -2.37
N ARG A 26 11.14 6.72 -3.64
CA ARG A 26 9.90 6.26 -4.24
C ARG A 26 10.20 5.18 -5.27
N LEU A 27 9.40 4.14 -5.23
CA LEU A 27 9.53 2.94 -6.03
C LEU A 27 8.18 2.60 -6.68
N GLY A 28 8.18 1.60 -7.54
CA GLY A 28 6.96 1.03 -8.12
C GLY A 28 6.08 0.32 -7.08
N ALA A 29 5.06 -0.35 -7.57
CA ALA A 29 4.15 -1.15 -6.75
C ALA A 29 4.89 -2.23 -5.94
N ALA A 30 4.39 -2.51 -4.74
CA ALA A 30 4.89 -3.59 -3.89
C ALA A 30 3.73 -4.22 -3.10
N ASN A 31 2.84 -4.92 -3.79
CA ASN A 31 1.75 -5.67 -3.18
C ASN A 31 2.15 -7.15 -3.06
N VAL A 32 2.31 -7.61 -1.82
CA VAL A 32 2.85 -8.94 -1.52
C VAL A 32 1.89 -10.10 -1.80
N THR A 33 0.61 -9.82 -2.03
CA THR A 33 -0.37 -10.85 -2.41
C THR A 33 -0.39 -11.07 -3.92
N THR A 34 -0.24 -10.00 -4.70
CA THR A 34 -0.26 -10.08 -6.18
C THR A 34 1.07 -10.60 -6.75
N ASP A 35 2.19 -10.14 -6.17
CA ASP A 35 3.54 -10.52 -6.60
C ASP A 35 4.50 -10.45 -5.40
N PHE A 36 4.65 -11.56 -4.70
CA PHE A 36 5.50 -11.63 -3.52
C PHE A 36 6.98 -11.33 -3.83
N ASP A 37 7.51 -11.99 -4.84
CA ASP A 37 8.94 -11.89 -5.15
C ASP A 37 9.29 -10.51 -5.71
N GLY A 38 8.45 -9.95 -6.57
CA GLY A 38 8.59 -8.60 -7.10
C GLY A 38 8.45 -7.53 -6.02
N ALA A 39 7.53 -7.71 -5.07
CA ALA A 39 7.37 -6.79 -3.93
C ALA A 39 8.62 -6.81 -3.03
N VAL A 40 9.13 -7.99 -2.68
CA VAL A 40 10.38 -8.12 -1.89
C VAL A 40 11.55 -7.52 -2.64
N ALA A 41 11.70 -7.79 -3.94
CA ALA A 41 12.77 -7.20 -4.76
C ALA A 41 12.69 -5.67 -4.79
N THR A 42 11.48 -5.10 -4.89
CA THR A 42 11.24 -3.65 -4.83
C THR A 42 11.69 -3.06 -3.49
N LEU A 43 11.33 -3.70 -2.38
CA LEU A 43 11.73 -3.27 -1.03
C LEU A 43 13.25 -3.33 -0.84
N VAL A 44 13.89 -4.42 -1.26
CA VAL A 44 15.36 -4.58 -1.18
C VAL A 44 16.07 -3.53 -2.05
N ALA A 45 15.58 -3.27 -3.25
CA ALA A 45 16.11 -2.21 -4.11
C ALA A 45 15.98 -0.82 -3.46
N GLY A 46 14.86 -0.57 -2.77
CA GLY A 46 14.63 0.65 -2.00
C GLY A 46 15.62 0.83 -0.85
N LEU A 47 15.87 -0.22 -0.07
CA LEU A 47 16.88 -0.21 0.98
C LEU A 47 18.27 0.12 0.42
N ALA A 48 18.65 -0.49 -0.71
CA ALA A 48 19.92 -0.20 -1.36
C ALA A 48 20.01 1.26 -1.87
N GLN A 49 18.89 1.84 -2.36
CA GLN A 49 18.83 3.23 -2.77
C GLN A 49 18.98 4.20 -1.57
N ILE A 50 18.31 3.92 -0.45
CA ILE A 50 18.44 4.71 0.78
C ILE A 50 19.88 4.69 1.29
N ALA A 51 20.47 3.50 1.40
CA ALA A 51 21.86 3.37 1.84
C ALA A 51 22.81 4.20 0.96
N ARG A 52 22.63 4.13 -0.35
CA ARG A 52 23.44 4.91 -1.30
C ARG A 52 23.26 6.42 -1.15
N LYS A 53 22.02 6.90 -0.95
CA LYS A 53 21.74 8.33 -0.72
C LYS A 53 22.39 8.86 0.57
N GLU A 54 22.49 8.02 1.59
CA GLU A 54 23.16 8.35 2.86
C GLU A 54 24.67 8.08 2.86
N GLY A 55 25.23 7.58 1.77
CA GLY A 55 26.65 7.21 1.71
C GLY A 55 27.00 6.02 2.61
N LEU A 56 26.02 5.18 2.94
CA LEU A 56 26.18 4.02 3.81
C LEU A 56 26.32 2.73 2.99
N PRO A 57 27.09 1.76 3.46
CA PRO A 57 27.02 0.41 2.90
C PRO A 57 25.65 -0.20 3.24
N PRO A 58 25.00 -0.99 2.35
CA PRO A 58 23.69 -1.59 2.61
C PRO A 58 23.60 -2.38 3.93
N ALA A 59 24.70 -3.03 4.33
CA ALA A 59 24.78 -3.77 5.59
C ALA A 59 24.58 -2.89 6.85
N ALA A 60 24.83 -1.58 6.77
CA ALA A 60 24.61 -0.65 7.89
C ALA A 60 23.12 -0.47 8.23
N LEU A 61 22.21 -0.77 7.31
CA LEU A 61 20.78 -0.72 7.57
C LEU A 61 20.26 -1.97 8.30
N ARG A 62 21.02 -3.06 8.28
CA ARG A 62 20.59 -4.34 8.82
C ARG A 62 20.11 -4.30 10.29
N PRO A 63 20.82 -3.66 11.25
CA PRO A 63 20.39 -3.57 12.64
C PRO A 63 19.34 -2.48 12.91
N CYS A 64 18.95 -1.69 11.90
CA CYS A 64 18.01 -0.60 12.09
C CYS A 64 16.62 -1.15 12.43
N PRO A 65 15.94 -0.60 13.45
CA PRO A 65 14.51 -0.83 13.61
C PRO A 65 13.76 -0.38 12.37
N ALA A 66 12.86 -1.23 11.89
CA ALA A 66 12.09 -0.98 10.68
C ALA A 66 10.61 -1.30 10.88
N TYR A 67 9.74 -0.47 10.32
CA TYR A 67 8.30 -0.68 10.26
C TYR A 67 7.82 -0.58 8.81
N PHE A 68 7.27 -1.67 8.30
CA PHE A 68 6.84 -1.79 6.93
C PHE A 68 5.33 -2.04 6.86
N ALA A 69 4.60 -1.05 6.38
CA ALA A 69 3.18 -1.10 6.11
C ALA A 69 2.98 -1.47 4.62
N LEU A 70 2.45 -2.66 4.37
CA LEU A 70 2.43 -3.21 3.01
C LEU A 70 1.02 -3.62 2.60
N ALA A 71 0.59 -3.17 1.43
CA ALA A 71 -0.62 -3.66 0.79
C ALA A 71 -0.52 -5.17 0.54
N GLY A 72 -1.62 -5.87 0.80
CA GLY A 72 -1.72 -7.30 0.60
C GLY A 72 -1.22 -8.15 1.77
N VAL A 73 -0.75 -7.58 2.85
CA VAL A 73 -0.48 -8.34 4.09
C VAL A 73 -1.81 -8.72 4.74
N THR A 74 -2.22 -9.98 4.58
CA THR A 74 -3.53 -10.48 5.04
C THR A 74 -3.47 -11.23 6.37
N GLY A 75 -2.31 -11.24 7.04
CA GLY A 75 -2.18 -11.90 8.33
C GLY A 75 -0.73 -12.10 8.78
N PRO A 76 -0.54 -12.62 10.01
CA PRO A 76 0.78 -12.73 10.63
C PRO A 76 1.73 -13.68 9.90
N GLU A 77 1.24 -14.71 9.26
CA GLU A 77 2.08 -15.67 8.53
C GLU A 77 2.75 -15.00 7.31
N LEU A 78 1.97 -14.24 6.52
CA LEU A 78 2.52 -13.50 5.38
C LEU A 78 3.44 -12.38 5.83
N ALA A 79 3.09 -11.68 6.91
CA ALA A 79 3.95 -10.66 7.52
C ALA A 79 5.31 -11.25 7.94
N ALA A 80 5.33 -12.40 8.61
CA ALA A 80 6.55 -13.08 9.01
C ALA A 80 7.38 -13.55 7.79
N ARG A 81 6.73 -14.05 6.75
CA ARG A 81 7.38 -14.45 5.51
C ARG A 81 8.07 -13.27 4.82
N VAL A 82 7.41 -12.11 4.75
CA VAL A 82 8.01 -10.88 4.21
C VAL A 82 9.19 -10.45 5.08
N ALA A 83 9.01 -10.40 6.40
CA ALA A 83 10.07 -10.02 7.33
C ALA A 83 11.32 -10.89 7.16
N ALA A 84 11.16 -12.21 7.01
CA ALA A 84 12.25 -13.15 6.81
C ALA A 84 12.97 -12.97 5.45
N ALA A 85 12.30 -12.42 4.46
CA ALA A 85 12.88 -12.17 3.13
C ALA A 85 13.66 -10.86 3.03
N LEU A 86 13.54 -9.97 4.03
CA LEU A 86 14.24 -8.68 4.05
C LEU A 86 15.61 -8.79 4.72
N PRO A 87 16.63 -8.05 4.27
CA PRO A 87 17.97 -8.05 4.86
C PRO A 87 18.04 -7.17 6.12
N LEU A 88 17.09 -7.33 7.04
CA LEU A 88 16.93 -6.55 8.26
C LEU A 88 16.75 -7.49 9.46
N ASP A 89 17.40 -7.17 10.60
CA ASP A 89 17.31 -7.99 11.80
C ASP A 89 16.09 -7.66 12.67
N ARG A 90 15.53 -6.44 12.51
CA ARG A 90 14.48 -5.89 13.37
C ARG A 90 13.40 -5.19 12.55
N VAL A 91 12.56 -5.97 11.89
CA VAL A 91 11.48 -5.45 11.08
C VAL A 91 10.11 -5.91 11.60
N VAL A 92 9.18 -4.96 11.73
CA VAL A 92 7.76 -5.20 11.91
C VAL A 92 7.09 -5.00 10.56
N VAL A 93 6.33 -5.99 10.12
CA VAL A 93 5.55 -5.92 8.89
C VAL A 93 4.07 -5.99 9.25
N GLU A 94 3.30 -5.04 8.79
CA GLU A 94 1.85 -4.97 9.02
C GLU A 94 1.12 -4.57 7.72
N GLU A 95 -0.20 -4.66 7.76
CA GLU A 95 -1.08 -4.15 6.74
C GLU A 95 -1.01 -2.61 6.66
N ASP A 96 -1.08 -2.05 5.43
CA ASP A 96 -0.94 -0.62 5.16
C ASP A 96 -2.02 0.28 5.77
N ARG A 97 -3.23 -0.26 6.01
CA ARG A 97 -4.37 0.49 6.55
C ARG A 97 -4.08 1.12 7.92
N ARG A 98 -3.37 0.39 8.79
CA ARG A 98 -3.02 0.93 10.12
C ARG A 98 -2.09 2.14 10.01
N ALA A 99 -1.06 2.05 9.16
CA ALA A 99 -0.15 3.17 8.93
C ALA A 99 -0.86 4.38 8.34
N ALA A 100 -1.78 4.17 7.39
CA ALA A 100 -2.60 5.24 6.83
C ALA A 100 -3.44 5.97 7.90
N VAL A 101 -4.04 5.23 8.82
CA VAL A 101 -4.85 5.82 9.90
C VAL A 101 -3.99 6.56 10.91
N VAL A 102 -2.87 5.98 11.33
CA VAL A 102 -1.93 6.64 12.26
C VAL A 102 -1.31 7.88 11.61
N GLY A 103 -1.01 7.82 10.31
CA GLY A 103 -0.51 8.98 9.56
C GLY A 103 -1.53 10.12 9.47
N ALA A 104 -2.83 9.79 9.35
CA ALA A 104 -3.91 10.77 9.25
C ALA A 104 -4.34 11.36 10.61
N LEU A 105 -4.40 10.56 11.66
CA LEU A 105 -4.96 10.94 12.96
C LEU A 105 -3.90 11.12 14.07
N GLY A 106 -2.68 10.63 13.85
CA GLY A 106 -1.68 10.54 14.93
C GLY A 106 -2.19 9.73 16.11
N PRO A 107 -2.00 10.16 17.36
CA PRO A 107 -2.54 9.51 18.55
C PRO A 107 -4.02 9.86 18.80
N GLY A 108 -4.65 10.64 17.92
CA GLY A 108 -6.02 11.13 18.07
C GLY A 108 -7.08 10.06 17.82
N ARG A 109 -8.32 10.39 18.17
CA ARG A 109 -9.51 9.58 17.83
C ARG A 109 -10.11 10.08 16.53
N GLY A 110 -10.69 9.19 15.74
CA GLY A 110 -11.37 9.60 14.51
C GLY A 110 -11.68 8.44 13.56
N CYS A 111 -12.21 8.82 12.40
CA CYS A 111 -12.48 7.91 11.31
C CYS A 111 -11.68 8.37 10.09
N VAL A 112 -11.21 7.41 9.31
CA VAL A 112 -10.48 7.61 8.05
C VAL A 112 -11.19 6.83 6.97
N ALA A 113 -11.43 7.48 5.82
CA ALA A 113 -11.79 6.81 4.59
C ALA A 113 -10.55 6.80 3.69
N GLY A 114 -9.99 5.63 3.46
CA GLY A 114 -8.93 5.41 2.48
C GLY A 114 -9.58 5.10 1.14
N ILE A 115 -9.45 6.00 0.15
CA ILE A 115 -10.01 5.84 -1.20
C ILE A 115 -8.88 6.06 -2.19
N GLY A 116 -8.45 4.99 -2.83
CA GLY A 116 -7.35 4.97 -3.79
C GLY A 116 -7.57 3.88 -4.83
N THR A 117 -6.59 3.03 -5.07
CA THR A 117 -6.71 1.83 -5.92
C THR A 117 -7.80 0.89 -5.38
N GLY A 118 -7.81 0.62 -4.07
CA GLY A 118 -8.90 0.02 -3.30
C GLY A 118 -9.57 1.04 -2.38
N SER A 119 -10.52 0.59 -1.55
CA SER A 119 -11.14 1.46 -0.53
C SER A 119 -11.34 0.73 0.80
N PHE A 120 -11.26 1.48 1.89
CA PHE A 120 -11.58 1.00 3.24
C PHE A 120 -12.04 2.15 4.13
N LEU A 121 -12.77 1.80 5.18
CA LEU A 121 -13.05 2.70 6.29
C LEU A 121 -12.34 2.20 7.53
N ALA A 122 -11.85 3.10 8.36
CA ALA A 122 -11.25 2.75 9.64
C ALA A 122 -11.66 3.72 10.73
N ARG A 123 -11.74 3.21 11.96
CA ARG A 123 -11.94 3.99 13.16
C ARG A 123 -10.81 3.72 14.14
N GLN A 124 -10.22 4.80 14.63
CA GLN A 124 -9.27 4.77 15.74
C GLN A 124 -9.92 5.38 16.98
N GLU A 125 -9.89 4.66 18.07
CA GLU A 125 -10.41 5.10 19.36
C GLU A 125 -9.50 4.57 20.47
N ASP A 126 -8.73 5.45 21.10
CA ASP A 126 -7.64 5.12 22.01
C ASP A 126 -6.65 4.14 21.34
N ALA A 127 -6.41 2.98 21.94
CA ALA A 127 -5.56 1.92 21.38
C ALA A 127 -6.33 0.94 20.46
N ARG A 128 -7.62 1.17 20.20
CA ARG A 128 -8.45 0.29 19.39
C ARG A 128 -8.47 0.76 17.95
N PHE A 129 -8.25 -0.16 17.05
CA PHE A 129 -8.30 0.03 15.63
C PHE A 129 -9.30 -0.95 15.02
N THR A 130 -10.27 -0.44 14.27
CA THR A 130 -11.30 -1.23 13.60
C THR A 130 -11.38 -0.81 12.14
N THR A 131 -11.43 -1.77 11.23
CA THR A 131 -11.60 -1.54 9.80
C THR A 131 -12.92 -2.11 9.30
N LEU A 132 -13.46 -1.47 8.26
CA LEU A 132 -14.63 -1.91 7.50
C LEU A 132 -14.29 -1.80 6.01
N GLY A 133 -14.74 -2.76 5.22
CA GLY A 133 -14.43 -2.81 3.78
C GLY A 133 -12.99 -3.27 3.50
N GLY A 134 -12.49 -2.93 2.32
CA GLY A 134 -11.16 -3.36 1.89
C GLY A 134 -11.07 -4.86 1.61
N HIS A 135 -12.16 -5.45 1.09
CA HIS A 135 -12.23 -6.87 0.74
C HIS A 135 -11.80 -7.18 -0.70
N GLY A 136 -11.24 -6.19 -1.37
CA GLY A 136 -10.79 -6.29 -2.76
C GLY A 136 -11.94 -6.08 -3.76
N LEU A 137 -11.58 -5.86 -5.03
CA LEU A 137 -12.48 -5.47 -6.10
C LEU A 137 -13.67 -6.41 -6.35
N VAL A 138 -13.50 -7.69 -6.05
CA VAL A 138 -14.55 -8.70 -6.31
C VAL A 138 -15.68 -8.63 -5.28
N LEU A 139 -15.35 -8.37 -4.01
CA LEU A 139 -16.28 -8.45 -2.88
C LEU A 139 -16.51 -7.09 -2.18
N GLY A 140 -15.83 -6.04 -2.61
CA GLY A 140 -15.86 -4.75 -1.96
C GLY A 140 -15.14 -3.69 -2.78
N ASP A 141 -14.37 -2.84 -2.08
CA ASP A 141 -13.64 -1.70 -2.64
C ASP A 141 -14.54 -0.67 -3.32
N GLU A 142 -15.77 -0.53 -2.85
CA GLU A 142 -16.75 0.41 -3.38
C GLU A 142 -16.18 1.84 -3.39
N ALA A 143 -16.48 2.59 -4.45
CA ALA A 143 -15.99 3.94 -4.72
C ALA A 143 -14.47 4.05 -4.94
N SER A 144 -13.70 2.95 -4.95
CA SER A 144 -12.29 2.96 -5.34
C SER A 144 -12.10 3.21 -6.84
N ALA A 145 -10.87 3.54 -7.25
CA ALA A 145 -10.53 3.68 -8.66
C ALA A 145 -10.74 2.35 -9.44
N ALA A 146 -10.40 1.22 -8.84
CA ALA A 146 -10.61 -0.09 -9.45
C ALA A 146 -12.10 -0.41 -9.60
N TRP A 147 -12.90 -0.12 -8.58
CA TRP A 147 -14.35 -0.31 -8.62
C TRP A 147 -15.02 0.59 -9.67
N LEU A 148 -14.67 1.89 -9.68
CA LEU A 148 -15.19 2.83 -10.69
C LEU A 148 -14.80 2.40 -12.11
N GLY A 149 -13.56 1.97 -12.32
CA GLY A 149 -13.11 1.46 -13.62
C GLY A 149 -13.93 0.25 -14.08
N ARG A 150 -14.20 -0.71 -13.16
CA ARG A 150 -15.06 -1.86 -13.43
C ARG A 150 -16.49 -1.42 -13.81
N GLU A 151 -17.10 -0.53 -13.02
CA GLU A 151 -18.46 -0.06 -13.28
C GLU A 151 -18.59 0.68 -14.63
N ILE A 152 -17.59 1.49 -14.99
CA ILE A 152 -17.53 2.15 -16.30
C ILE A 152 -17.49 1.11 -17.43
N LEU A 153 -16.65 0.07 -17.31
CA LEU A 153 -16.58 -1.00 -18.31
C LEU A 153 -17.89 -1.79 -18.42
N VAL A 154 -18.50 -2.13 -17.28
CA VAL A 154 -19.80 -2.81 -17.23
C VAL A 154 -20.86 -1.95 -17.94
N TYR A 155 -20.92 -0.65 -17.64
CA TYR A 155 -21.86 0.26 -18.29
C TYR A 155 -21.60 0.37 -19.80
N ALA A 156 -20.33 0.45 -20.22
CA ALA A 156 -19.98 0.54 -21.64
C ALA A 156 -20.42 -0.72 -22.41
N LEU A 157 -20.21 -1.92 -21.85
CA LEU A 157 -20.68 -3.17 -22.46
C LEU A 157 -22.21 -3.23 -22.55
N ARG A 158 -22.93 -2.82 -21.51
CA ARG A 158 -24.39 -2.74 -21.53
C ARG A 158 -24.91 -1.73 -22.57
N ALA A 159 -24.22 -0.61 -22.76
CA ALA A 159 -24.55 0.34 -23.81
C ALA A 159 -24.29 -0.23 -25.21
N HIS A 160 -23.22 -1.02 -25.37
CA HIS A 160 -22.94 -1.76 -26.61
C HIS A 160 -24.06 -2.76 -26.95
N ASP A 161 -24.59 -3.44 -25.95
CA ASP A 161 -25.67 -4.42 -26.08
C ASP A 161 -27.06 -3.75 -26.23
N GLY A 162 -27.16 -2.42 -26.20
CA GLY A 162 -28.39 -1.65 -26.30
C GLY A 162 -29.24 -1.65 -25.01
N LEU A 163 -28.69 -2.05 -23.88
CA LEU A 163 -29.38 -2.08 -22.60
C LEU A 163 -29.29 -0.75 -21.83
N GLU A 164 -28.33 0.10 -22.20
CA GLU A 164 -28.10 1.43 -21.61
C GLU A 164 -27.85 2.47 -22.71
N PRO A 165 -28.07 3.76 -22.44
CA PRO A 165 -27.80 4.82 -23.41
C PRO A 165 -26.30 4.93 -23.74
N ALA A 166 -25.95 4.97 -25.00
CA ALA A 166 -24.57 5.22 -25.41
C ALA A 166 -24.18 6.69 -25.17
N SER A 167 -22.96 6.90 -24.69
CA SER A 167 -22.32 8.20 -24.45
C SER A 167 -21.03 8.35 -25.26
N PRO A 168 -20.45 9.56 -25.39
CA PRO A 168 -19.08 9.67 -25.93
C PRO A 168 -18.08 8.77 -25.23
N LEU A 169 -18.09 8.75 -23.89
CA LEU A 169 -17.19 7.92 -23.08
C LEU A 169 -17.33 6.43 -23.40
N THR A 170 -18.57 5.91 -23.51
CA THR A 170 -18.77 4.47 -23.81
C THR A 170 -18.30 4.11 -25.20
N ARG A 171 -18.41 5.01 -26.17
CA ARG A 171 -17.88 4.81 -27.51
C ARG A 171 -16.37 4.81 -27.57
N ASP A 172 -15.72 5.73 -26.83
CA ASP A 172 -14.26 5.84 -26.78
C ASP A 172 -13.61 4.63 -26.08
N LEU A 173 -14.29 4.06 -25.09
CA LEU A 173 -13.80 2.87 -24.36
C LEU A 173 -13.88 1.58 -25.17
N LEU A 174 -14.73 1.52 -26.19
CA LEU A 174 -14.96 0.30 -27.01
C LEU A 174 -14.34 0.41 -28.41
N ALA A 175 -13.67 1.54 -28.72
CA ALA A 175 -12.97 1.76 -29.97
C ALA A 175 -11.57 1.14 -29.96
#